data_212c4b63a74d90ccfa18e82c5b3fc991
#
_entry.id   212c4b63a74d90ccfa18e82c5b3fc991
#
_cell.length_a   1.000
_cell.length_b   1.000
_cell.length_c   1.000
_cell.angle_alpha   90.00
_cell.angle_beta   90.00
_cell.angle_gamma   90.00
#
_symmetry.space_group_name_H-M   'P 1'
#
loop_
_entity.id
_entity.type
_entity.pdbx_description
1 polymer ?
#
loop_
_entity_poly.entity_id
_entity_poly.type
_entity_poly.pdbx_seq_one_letter_code
_entity_poly.pdbx_strand_id
1 'polypeptide(L)'
;MKKLLLFICAAMMIFSCDKEESGNKPSINHEDKVTWATVVKEYPFLDGFPVFDGEVENWQYKELGSMKTLTFFDYKCDKSVSTTYYAKFIPAGFTKSEGAEIYRKTADKKNYIFTGSYGGGSFALSFSVDSE
;
A
#
# COMPACT_ATOMS: atom_id res chain seq x y z
N MET A 1 25.47 -40.14 -6.87
CA MET A 1 25.30 -39.94 -6.90
C MET A 1 24.98 -39.37 -7.16
N LYS A 2 24.74 -39.15 -7.25
CA LYS A 2 24.46 -38.60 -7.31
C LYS A 2 23.81 -37.96 -7.53
N LYS A 3 23.72 -37.87 -7.54
CA LYS A 3 23.18 -37.30 -7.64
C LYS A 3 22.55 -36.60 -7.60
N LEU A 4 22.73 -36.54 -7.39
CA LEU A 4 22.14 -35.92 -7.10
C LEU A 4 21.87 -35.01 -7.19
N LEU A 5 22.09 -34.94 -7.19
CA LEU A 5 21.81 -34.09 -7.06
C LEU A 5 21.41 -33.31 -7.43
N LEU A 6 21.44 -33.36 -7.57
CA LEU A 6 21.03 -32.66 -7.82
C LEU A 6 20.39 -32.06 -7.91
N PHE A 7 20.29 -32.04 -7.75
CA PHE A 7 19.64 -31.49 -7.69
C PHE A 7 19.16 -30.69 -7.46
N ILE A 8 19.39 -30.90 -7.15
CA ILE A 8 18.97 -30.16 -6.89
C ILE A 8 18.79 -29.25 -7.00
N CYS A 9 18.78 -29.00 -7.16
CA CYS A 9 18.57 -28.06 -7.38
C CYS A 9 17.96 -27.46 -7.54
N ALA A 10 17.64 -27.59 -7.59
CA ALA A 10 16.98 -27.05 -7.79
C ALA A 10 16.39 -26.42 -7.50
N ALA A 11 16.43 -26.42 -7.22
CA ALA A 11 15.83 -25.86 -6.87
C ALA A 11 15.72 -24.94 -6.63
N MET A 12 16.04 -24.76 -6.47
CA MET A 12 15.97 -23.91 -6.27
C MET A 12 15.69 -23.06 -6.59
N MET A 13 15.61 -22.99 -6.71
CA MET A 13 15.38 -22.28 -7.02
C MET A 13 14.71 -21.71 -7.19
N ILE A 14 14.65 -21.76 -7.04
CA ILE A 14 14.13 -21.33 -7.09
C ILE A 14 13.70 -20.63 -7.01
N PHE A 15 13.92 -20.48 -6.76
CA PHE A 15 13.71 -19.91 -6.52
C PHE A 15 13.29 -19.08 -6.69
N SER A 16 13.45 -19.04 -6.72
CA SER A 16 13.29 -18.38 -6.76
C SER A 16 12.95 -17.64 -7.06
N CYS A 17 12.98 -17.50 -6.98
CA CYS A 17 12.76 -16.93 -7.18
C CYS A 17 12.48 -16.28 -7.41
N ASP A 18 12.53 -16.06 -7.28
CA ASP A 18 12.35 -15.51 -7.37
C ASP A 18 12.32 -14.81 -7.47
N LYS A 19 12.47 -14.50 -7.18
CA LYS A 19 12.59 -13.89 -7.15
C LYS A 19 12.66 -13.14 -7.43
N GLU A 20 12.71 -12.89 -7.31
CA GLU A 20 12.77 -12.29 -7.56
C GLU A 20 12.79 -11.52 -7.81
N GLU A 21 12.86 -11.45 -7.76
CA GLU A 21 12.89 -10.73 -8.04
C GLU A 21 12.89 -9.64 -7.71
N SER A 22 12.71 -9.35 -7.86
CA SER A 22 12.79 -8.08 -7.33
C SER A 22 12.68 -8.11 -5.87
N GLY A 23 13.55 -7.57 -5.12
CA GLY A 23 13.69 -7.86 -3.75
C GLY A 23 12.66 -7.29 -2.82
N ASN A 24 11.77 -6.45 -3.29
CA ASN A 24 10.80 -5.83 -2.42
C ASN A 24 9.41 -6.40 -2.56
N LYS A 25 9.33 -7.66 -2.90
CA LYS A 25 8.04 -8.29 -2.98
C LYS A 25 7.41 -8.43 -1.62
N PRO A 26 6.12 -8.20 -1.51
CA PRO A 26 5.44 -8.45 -0.24
C PRO A 26 5.44 -9.91 0.10
N SER A 27 5.38 -10.19 1.40
CA SER A 27 5.38 -11.56 1.87
C SER A 27 4.03 -12.24 1.73
N ILE A 28 2.99 -11.48 1.43
CA ILE A 28 1.65 -12.00 1.25
C ILE A 28 1.22 -11.76 -0.19
N ASN A 29 0.31 -12.57 -0.65
CA ASN A 29 -0.23 -12.43 -1.99
C ASN A 29 -1.11 -11.18 -2.06
N HIS A 30 -0.74 -10.22 -2.88
CA HIS A 30 -1.43 -8.94 -2.94
C HIS A 30 -2.82 -9.04 -3.58
N GLU A 31 -3.20 -10.21 -4.04
CA GLU A 31 -4.56 -10.43 -4.51
C GLU A 31 -5.51 -10.84 -3.39
N ASP A 32 -4.96 -11.20 -2.23
CA ASP A 32 -5.78 -11.53 -1.08
C ASP A 32 -6.38 -10.27 -0.49
N LYS A 33 -7.52 -10.44 0.18
CA LYS A 33 -8.09 -9.34 0.93
C LYS A 33 -7.45 -9.33 2.31
N VAL A 34 -6.92 -8.20 2.69
CA VAL A 34 -6.30 -8.05 4.00
C VAL A 34 -6.81 -6.77 4.65
N THR A 35 -6.42 -6.55 5.88
CA THR A 35 -6.81 -5.34 6.61
C THR A 35 -5.70 -4.32 6.58
N TRP A 36 -6.05 -3.08 6.96
CA TRP A 36 -5.08 -2.01 7.09
C TRP A 36 -3.93 -2.40 8.01
N ALA A 37 -4.24 -3.06 9.13
CA ALA A 37 -3.19 -3.46 10.08
C ALA A 37 -2.14 -4.35 9.41
N THR A 38 -2.58 -5.22 8.50
CA THR A 38 -1.66 -6.10 7.80
C THR A 38 -0.71 -5.31 6.91
N VAL A 39 -1.22 -4.36 6.13
CA VAL A 39 -0.35 -3.59 5.23
C VAL A 39 0.52 -2.60 5.98
N VAL A 40 0.08 -2.07 7.12
CA VAL A 40 0.92 -1.20 7.93
C VAL A 40 2.12 -1.97 8.48
N LYS A 41 1.91 -3.23 8.84
CA LYS A 41 2.99 -4.07 9.30
C LYS A 41 4.03 -4.29 8.22
N GLU A 42 3.59 -4.48 6.99
CA GLU A 42 4.47 -4.67 5.84
C GLU A 42 5.10 -3.36 5.40
N TYR A 43 4.36 -2.27 5.48
CA TYR A 43 4.79 -0.95 5.02
C TYR A 43 4.56 0.08 6.12
N PRO A 44 5.48 0.16 7.10
CA PRO A 44 5.28 0.99 8.29
C PRO A 44 5.10 2.48 8.01
N PHE A 45 5.51 2.97 6.84
CA PHE A 45 5.33 4.40 6.55
C PHE A 45 3.85 4.79 6.53
N LEU A 46 2.95 3.81 6.39
CA LEU A 46 1.52 4.08 6.40
C LEU A 46 1.02 4.52 7.77
N ASP A 47 1.80 4.29 8.81
CA ASP A 47 1.38 4.63 10.16
C ASP A 47 1.13 6.13 10.34
N GLY A 48 1.65 6.97 9.44
CA GLY A 48 1.39 8.39 9.47
C GLY A 48 0.04 8.81 8.91
N PHE A 49 -0.74 7.88 8.42
CA PHE A 49 -2.06 8.15 7.84
C PHE A 49 -3.17 7.60 8.74
N PRO A 50 -4.40 8.14 8.63
CA PRO A 50 -5.52 7.58 9.41
C PRO A 50 -5.76 6.11 9.07
N VAL A 51 -6.28 5.40 10.05
CA VAL A 51 -6.60 3.98 9.89
C VAL A 51 -7.73 3.82 8.88
N PHE A 52 -7.54 2.92 7.93
CA PHE A 52 -8.58 2.58 6.97
C PHE A 52 -9.29 1.32 7.46
N ASP A 53 -10.61 1.39 7.57
CA ASP A 53 -11.40 0.30 8.15
C ASP A 53 -11.94 -0.66 7.12
N GLY A 54 -11.74 -0.39 5.83
CA GLY A 54 -12.22 -1.26 4.76
C GLY A 54 -11.24 -2.38 4.46
N GLU A 55 -11.46 -3.03 3.33
CA GLU A 55 -10.61 -4.12 2.89
C GLU A 55 -9.56 -3.61 1.94
N VAL A 56 -8.37 -4.19 2.01
CA VAL A 56 -7.25 -3.82 1.15
C VAL A 56 -7.03 -4.94 0.15
N GLU A 57 -7.12 -4.62 -1.14
CA GLU A 57 -6.97 -5.59 -2.20
C GLU A 57 -6.03 -5.04 -3.27
N ASN A 58 -5.33 -5.93 -3.91
CA ASN A 58 -4.54 -5.65 -5.11
C ASN A 58 -3.58 -4.47 -4.91
N TRP A 59 -2.84 -4.50 -3.81
CA TRP A 59 -1.94 -3.39 -3.50
C TRP A 59 -0.66 -3.45 -4.30
N GLN A 60 -0.12 -2.27 -4.59
CA GLN A 60 1.12 -2.10 -5.31
C GLN A 60 2.00 -1.12 -4.57
N TYR A 61 3.25 -1.47 -4.41
CA TYR A 61 4.22 -0.65 -3.70
C TYR A 61 5.32 -0.22 -4.66
N LYS A 62 5.71 1.06 -4.57
CA LYS A 62 6.79 1.61 -5.37
C LYS A 62 7.67 2.49 -4.53
N GLU A 63 8.96 2.48 -4.83
CA GLU A 63 9.90 3.45 -4.29
C GLU A 63 10.54 4.19 -5.42
N LEU A 64 10.62 5.52 -5.28
CA LEU A 64 11.25 6.36 -6.28
C LEU A 64 12.05 7.41 -5.53
N GLY A 65 13.39 7.21 -5.47
CA GLY A 65 14.22 8.06 -4.64
C GLY A 65 13.82 7.92 -3.18
N SER A 66 13.52 9.04 -2.54
CA SER A 66 13.08 9.05 -1.15
C SER A 66 11.59 8.86 -0.99
N MET A 67 10.85 8.79 -2.10
CA MET A 67 9.40 8.67 -2.05
C MET A 67 8.97 7.23 -2.04
N LYS A 68 8.06 6.89 -1.13
CA LYS A 68 7.45 5.57 -1.05
C LYS A 68 5.96 5.72 -1.30
N THR A 69 5.42 4.89 -2.17
CA THR A 69 4.00 4.97 -2.53
C THR A 69 3.37 3.59 -2.47
N LEU A 70 2.23 3.50 -1.81
CA LEU A 70 1.41 2.30 -1.80
C LEU A 70 0.03 2.66 -2.32
N THR A 71 -0.45 1.89 -3.29
CA THR A 71 -1.78 2.05 -3.86
C THR A 71 -2.53 0.75 -3.69
N PHE A 72 -3.78 0.82 -3.26
CA PHE A 72 -4.62 -0.36 -3.19
C PHE A 72 -6.07 0.01 -3.44
N PHE A 73 -6.92 -1.01 -3.42
CA PHE A 73 -8.33 -0.85 -3.75
C PHE A 73 -9.18 -1.55 -2.72
N ASP A 74 -10.38 -1.00 -2.51
CA ASP A 74 -11.46 -1.69 -1.80
C ASP A 74 -12.57 -1.86 -2.83
N TYR A 75 -12.65 -3.07 -3.39
CA TYR A 75 -13.62 -3.35 -4.43
C TYR A 75 -14.99 -3.67 -3.82
N LYS A 76 -16.03 -3.34 -4.56
CA LYS A 76 -17.40 -3.66 -4.16
C LYS A 76 -17.76 -3.05 -2.82
N CYS A 77 -17.41 -1.80 -2.63
CA CYS A 77 -17.76 -1.09 -1.41
C CYS A 77 -18.73 0.03 -1.72
N ASP A 78 -19.42 0.48 -0.67
CA ASP A 78 -20.34 1.58 -0.76
C ASP A 78 -19.59 2.89 -0.76
N LYS A 79 -20.18 3.92 -1.37
CA LYS A 79 -19.55 5.24 -1.40
C LYS A 79 -19.28 5.78 0.00
N SER A 80 -20.10 5.38 0.98
CA SER A 80 -19.91 5.83 2.36
C SER A 80 -18.54 5.42 2.92
N VAL A 81 -17.95 4.34 2.42
CA VAL A 81 -16.63 3.93 2.85
C VAL A 81 -15.62 5.02 2.55
N SER A 82 -15.66 5.58 1.33
CA SER A 82 -14.74 6.66 0.97
C SER A 82 -15.03 7.92 1.75
N THR A 83 -16.29 8.30 1.87
CA THR A 83 -16.68 9.51 2.60
C THR A 83 -16.25 9.45 4.06
N THR A 84 -16.46 8.30 4.69
CA THR A 84 -16.08 8.10 6.08
C THR A 84 -14.57 8.18 6.25
N TYR A 85 -13.83 7.62 5.32
CA TYR A 85 -12.38 7.65 5.41
C TYR A 85 -11.84 9.06 5.19
N TYR A 86 -12.35 9.78 4.19
CA TYR A 86 -11.92 11.16 3.95
C TYR A 86 -12.10 12.03 5.19
N ALA A 87 -13.16 11.78 5.95
CA ALA A 87 -13.47 12.60 7.12
C ALA A 87 -12.44 12.45 8.23
N LYS A 88 -11.58 11.45 8.16
CA LYS A 88 -10.55 11.23 9.18
C LYS A 88 -9.32 12.12 8.99
N PHE A 89 -9.13 12.69 7.79
CA PHE A 89 -7.87 13.35 7.46
C PHE A 89 -7.72 14.72 8.10
N ILE A 90 -8.76 15.54 8.09
CA ILE A 90 -8.64 16.88 8.68
C ILE A 90 -8.32 16.81 10.16
N PRO A 91 -9.05 16.00 10.98
CA PRO A 91 -8.67 15.89 12.39
C PRO A 91 -7.27 15.34 12.62
N ALA A 92 -6.74 14.59 11.64
CA ALA A 92 -5.38 14.02 11.74
C ALA A 92 -4.30 15.01 11.34
N GLY A 93 -4.68 16.23 10.98
CA GLY A 93 -3.71 17.28 10.67
C GLY A 93 -3.44 17.48 9.19
N PHE A 94 -4.20 16.83 8.32
CA PHE A 94 -4.02 17.00 6.88
C PHE A 94 -4.81 18.18 6.37
N THR A 95 -4.35 18.74 5.24
CA THR A 95 -5.03 19.80 4.54
C THR A 95 -5.53 19.26 3.21
N LYS A 96 -6.79 19.54 2.88
CA LYS A 96 -7.39 19.06 1.65
C LYS A 96 -7.17 20.05 0.52
N SER A 97 -6.80 19.55 -0.65
CA SER A 97 -6.71 20.36 -1.85
C SER A 97 -8.10 20.68 -2.37
N GLU A 98 -8.24 21.87 -2.94
CA GLU A 98 -9.52 22.32 -3.45
C GLU A 98 -9.88 21.54 -4.72
N GLY A 99 -11.12 21.06 -4.77
CA GLY A 99 -11.62 20.40 -5.97
C GLY A 99 -11.17 18.97 -6.18
N ALA A 100 -10.46 18.38 -5.22
CA ALA A 100 -9.99 17.01 -5.36
C ALA A 100 -9.87 16.35 -4.00
N GLU A 101 -9.89 15.02 -3.98
CA GLU A 101 -9.70 14.26 -2.74
C GLU A 101 -8.21 13.97 -2.57
N ILE A 102 -7.46 15.04 -2.37
CA ILE A 102 -6.02 14.98 -2.15
C ILE A 102 -5.73 15.65 -0.81
N TYR A 103 -5.08 14.94 0.08
CA TYR A 103 -4.81 15.40 1.44
C TYR A 103 -3.32 15.37 1.70
N ARG A 104 -2.78 16.43 2.30
CA ARG A 104 -1.35 16.59 2.52
C ARG A 104 -1.07 16.99 3.96
N LYS A 105 0.07 16.50 4.45
CA LYS A 105 0.56 16.88 5.77
C LYS A 105 2.08 16.81 5.76
N THR A 106 2.71 17.75 6.44
CA THR A 106 4.16 17.74 6.66
C THR A 106 4.40 17.56 8.16
N ALA A 107 5.17 16.55 8.53
CA ALA A 107 5.50 16.29 9.93
C ALA A 107 6.81 15.52 9.97
N ASP A 108 7.66 15.85 10.93
CA ASP A 108 8.93 15.14 11.16
C ASP A 108 9.80 15.07 9.90
N LYS A 109 9.82 16.17 9.14
CA LYS A 109 10.59 16.29 7.91
C LYS A 109 10.14 15.29 6.84
N LYS A 110 8.86 14.92 6.87
CA LYS A 110 8.27 14.05 5.87
C LYS A 110 7.01 14.68 5.33
N ASN A 111 6.79 14.48 4.05
CA ASN A 111 5.58 14.95 3.38
C ASN A 111 4.67 13.76 3.13
N TYR A 112 3.48 13.81 3.69
CA TYR A 112 2.49 12.75 3.57
C TYR A 112 1.42 13.20 2.58
N ILE A 113 1.13 12.38 1.60
CA ILE A 113 0.13 12.69 0.58
C ILE A 113 -0.81 11.50 0.41
N PHE A 114 -2.10 11.76 0.53
CA PHE A 114 -3.12 10.76 0.25
C PHE A 114 -3.97 11.23 -0.90
N THR A 115 -4.28 10.34 -1.83
CA THR A 115 -5.18 10.60 -2.94
C THR A 115 -6.22 9.50 -2.97
N GLY A 116 -7.49 9.87 -3.04
CA GLY A 116 -8.58 8.93 -3.09
C GLY A 116 -9.45 9.15 -4.30
N SER A 117 -10.09 8.08 -4.75
CA SER A 117 -11.03 8.15 -5.87
C SER A 117 -12.04 7.03 -5.73
N TYR A 118 -13.31 7.39 -5.79
CA TYR A 118 -14.38 6.41 -5.71
C TYR A 118 -15.18 6.44 -7.00
N GLY A 119 -15.46 5.27 -7.54
CA GLY A 119 -16.30 5.18 -8.73
C GLY A 119 -16.61 3.73 -9.03
N GLY A 120 -17.80 3.48 -9.58
CA GLY A 120 -18.19 2.14 -9.99
C GLY A 120 -18.19 1.11 -8.87
N GLY A 121 -18.44 1.55 -7.62
CA GLY A 121 -18.46 0.64 -6.49
C GLY A 121 -17.08 0.28 -5.95
N SER A 122 -16.04 0.96 -6.41
CA SER A 122 -14.68 0.70 -5.95
C SER A 122 -14.03 1.97 -5.44
N PHE A 123 -13.24 1.84 -4.38
CA PHE A 123 -12.51 2.93 -3.79
C PHE A 123 -11.02 2.69 -4.02
N ALA A 124 -10.38 3.61 -4.71
CA ALA A 124 -8.93 3.55 -4.96
C ALA A 124 -8.23 4.49 -3.98
N LEU A 125 -7.20 3.97 -3.32
CA LEU A 125 -6.47 4.73 -2.32
C LEU A 125 -4.98 4.71 -2.67
N SER A 126 -4.35 5.89 -2.59
CA SER A 126 -2.92 6.00 -2.86
C SER A 126 -2.27 6.79 -1.73
N PHE A 127 -1.22 6.25 -1.16
CA PHE A 127 -0.50 6.83 -0.02
C PHE A 127 0.95 7.02 -0.39
N SER A 128 1.46 8.23 -0.21
CA SER A 128 2.86 8.54 -0.51
C SER A 128 3.49 9.26 0.66
N VAL A 129 4.75 8.93 0.92
CA VAL A 129 5.57 9.64 1.89
C VAL A 129 6.90 9.95 1.24
N ASP A 130 7.31 11.21 1.33
CA ASP A 130 8.58 11.68 0.79
C ASP A 130 9.36 12.34 1.91
N SER A 131 10.61 11.97 2.06
CA SER A 131 11.48 12.57 3.08
C SER A 131 12.15 13.82 2.51
N GLU A 132 12.18 14.87 3.34
CA GLU A 132 12.89 16.10 2.96
C GLU A 132 14.37 15.96 3.11
#